data_0c01575784d2efc397859bb1f0fc7caa
#
_entry.id   0c01575784d2efc397859bb1f0fc7caa
#
_cell.length_a   1.000
_cell.length_b   1.000
_cell.length_c   1.000
_cell.angle_alpha   90.00
_cell.angle_beta   90.00
_cell.angle_gamma   90.00
#
_symmetry.space_group_name_H-M   'P 1'
#
loop_
_entity.id
_entity.type
_entity.pdbx_description
1 polymer ?
#
loop_
_entity_poly.entity_id
_entity_poly.type
_entity_poly.pdbx_seq_one_letter_code
_entity_poly.pdbx_strand_id
1 'polypeptide(L)'
;NYPEDKVEMLKAINNPEDDSAGTREIPFSREFYIERDDFHEDPPKKYFRLALGREVRLRYGYFVTATDIMRDTAGEITEIHCTYDPETKGGYAPDGRKVRGTIHWVSAQHAIGAEVRIYDRLFTVPNPMGGEDGKTFIDYINADSLTTNKSVQLEPSLKGARPGERFQFERMGYFIVDADSTDEALVFNRTVTLRDNWARIEKQRAREKMEENRRRKQEEKRKQKEMAKKKK
;
A
#
# COMPACT_ATOMS: atom_id res chain seq x y z
N ASN A 1 -1.29 8.67 24.81
CA ASN A 1 -2.05 9.59 25.71
C ASN A 1 -3.56 9.65 25.40
N TYR A 2 -4.08 8.89 24.41
CA TYR A 2 -5.53 8.75 24.21
C TYR A 2 -6.12 7.89 25.35
N PRO A 3 -7.29 8.30 25.93
CA PRO A 3 -7.90 7.55 27.01
C PRO A 3 -8.23 6.10 26.61
N GLU A 4 -8.00 5.14 27.53
CA GLU A 4 -8.04 3.71 27.23
C GLU A 4 -9.41 3.21 26.78
N ASP A 5 -10.45 3.59 27.49
CA ASP A 5 -11.83 3.15 27.22
C ASP A 5 -12.62 4.11 26.32
N LYS A 6 -11.95 5.11 25.75
CA LYS A 6 -12.65 6.13 24.96
C LYS A 6 -12.78 5.66 23.49
N VAL A 7 -14.01 5.65 23.00
CA VAL A 7 -14.33 5.50 21.58
C VAL A 7 -15.11 6.73 21.13
N GLU A 8 -14.65 7.34 20.04
CA GLU A 8 -15.34 8.48 19.41
C GLU A 8 -15.78 8.11 18.00
N MET A 9 -16.99 8.49 17.63
CA MET A 9 -17.45 8.41 16.24
C MET A 9 -17.01 9.66 15.49
N LEU A 10 -16.20 9.48 14.46
CA LEU A 10 -15.73 10.57 13.61
C LEU A 10 -16.45 10.53 12.27
N LYS A 11 -16.84 11.72 11.79
CA LYS A 11 -17.54 11.87 10.53
C LYS A 11 -16.55 11.83 9.35
N ALA A 12 -16.72 10.91 8.44
CA ALA A 12 -15.94 10.76 7.22
C ALA A 12 -16.79 10.98 5.98
N ILE A 13 -16.26 11.70 5.00
CA ILE A 13 -16.91 11.95 3.71
C ILE A 13 -16.78 10.69 2.85
N ASN A 14 -17.88 10.23 2.23
CA ASN A 14 -17.86 9.05 1.37
C ASN A 14 -17.22 9.34 0.01
N ASN A 15 -17.56 10.47 -0.60
CA ASN A 15 -16.97 10.93 -1.84
C ASN A 15 -16.68 12.44 -1.78
N PRO A 16 -15.40 12.87 -1.79
CA PRO A 16 -15.06 14.30 -1.74
C PRO A 16 -15.52 15.11 -2.97
N GLU A 17 -15.83 14.44 -4.08
CA GLU A 17 -16.25 15.07 -5.35
C GLU A 17 -17.78 15.06 -5.52
N ASP A 18 -18.52 14.39 -4.62
CA ASP A 18 -19.96 14.26 -4.69
C ASP A 18 -20.58 14.31 -3.29
N ASP A 19 -21.07 15.47 -2.91
CA ASP A 19 -21.72 15.69 -1.61
C ASP A 19 -22.97 14.82 -1.41
N SER A 20 -23.63 14.39 -2.49
CA SER A 20 -24.81 13.52 -2.43
C SER A 20 -24.50 12.12 -1.94
N ALA A 21 -23.25 11.68 -2.05
CA ALA A 21 -22.78 10.42 -1.49
C ALA A 21 -22.79 10.40 0.05
N GLY A 22 -22.95 11.57 0.69
CA GLY A 22 -23.10 11.69 2.13
C GLY A 22 -21.85 11.37 2.92
N THR A 23 -22.07 10.96 4.15
CA THR A 23 -20.99 10.69 5.11
C THR A 23 -21.25 9.39 5.87
N ARG A 24 -20.19 8.82 6.43
CA ARG A 24 -20.24 7.69 7.34
C ARG A 24 -19.56 8.02 8.65
N GLU A 25 -19.86 7.27 9.67
CA GLU A 25 -19.19 7.36 10.97
C GLU A 25 -18.12 6.28 11.07
N ILE A 26 -16.92 6.69 11.48
CA ILE A 26 -15.78 5.79 11.72
C ILE A 26 -15.41 5.83 13.21
N PRO A 27 -15.30 4.67 13.89
CA PRO A 27 -14.92 4.65 15.29
C PRO A 27 -13.43 4.95 15.42
N PHE A 28 -13.09 5.85 16.34
CA PHE A 28 -11.71 6.16 16.73
C PHE A 28 -11.48 5.63 18.15
N SER A 29 -10.46 4.81 18.31
CA SER A 29 -10.04 4.21 19.58
C SER A 29 -8.55 4.42 19.80
N ARG A 30 -8.05 4.02 20.97
CA ARG A 30 -6.65 4.14 21.34
C ARG A 30 -5.71 3.37 20.39
N GLU A 31 -6.12 2.19 19.95
CA GLU A 31 -5.36 1.33 19.06
C GLU A 31 -5.96 1.35 17.65
N PHE A 32 -5.08 1.44 16.66
CA PHE A 32 -5.50 1.44 15.25
C PHE A 32 -4.42 0.82 14.35
N TYR A 33 -4.85 0.26 13.25
CA TYR A 33 -3.99 -0.21 12.18
C TYR A 33 -3.72 0.90 11.17
N ILE A 34 -2.51 0.88 10.61
CA ILE A 34 -2.12 1.70 9.46
C ILE A 34 -1.54 0.81 8.37
N GLU A 35 -1.41 1.32 7.15
CA GLU A 35 -0.66 0.64 6.11
C GLU A 35 0.83 0.52 6.49
N ARG A 36 1.43 -0.65 6.24
CA ARG A 36 2.84 -0.87 6.57
C ARG A 36 3.77 0.18 5.94
N ASP A 37 3.46 0.60 4.71
CA ASP A 37 4.22 1.60 3.96
C ASP A 37 4.07 3.01 4.52
N ASP A 38 3.13 3.26 5.42
CA ASP A 38 2.92 4.56 6.05
C ASP A 38 3.87 4.84 7.20
N PHE A 39 4.68 3.88 7.59
CA PHE A 39 5.74 4.07 8.58
C PHE A 39 7.12 3.72 8.00
N HIS A 40 8.10 4.57 8.30
CA HIS A 40 9.51 4.33 7.98
C HIS A 40 10.38 4.84 9.14
N GLU A 41 11.26 3.99 9.65
CA GLU A 41 12.12 4.33 10.78
C GLU A 41 13.19 5.37 10.40
N ASP A 42 13.88 5.14 9.29
CA ASP A 42 14.86 6.08 8.70
C ASP A 42 14.33 6.59 7.34
N PRO A 43 13.45 7.60 7.36
CA PRO A 43 12.72 8.00 6.17
C PRO A 43 13.60 8.76 5.18
N PRO A 44 13.51 8.44 3.88
CA PRO A 44 14.21 9.18 2.84
C PRO A 44 13.73 10.64 2.76
N LYS A 45 14.52 11.49 2.09
CA LYS A 45 14.11 12.88 1.80
C LYS A 45 12.76 12.89 1.07
N LYS A 46 11.85 13.78 1.47
CA LYS A 46 10.49 13.91 0.93
C LYS A 46 9.51 12.75 1.27
N TYR A 47 9.81 11.96 2.28
CA TYR A 47 8.85 11.03 2.86
C TYR A 47 7.91 11.80 3.80
N PHE A 48 6.64 11.95 3.40
CA PHE A 48 5.62 12.72 4.15
C PHE A 48 4.60 11.80 4.80
N ARG A 49 5.10 10.80 5.53
CA ARG A 49 4.29 9.84 6.29
C ARG A 49 4.88 9.69 7.69
N LEU A 50 4.39 8.75 8.47
CA LEU A 50 4.77 8.55 9.87
C LEU A 50 6.23 8.09 9.99
N ALA A 51 6.96 8.73 10.89
CA ALA A 51 8.31 8.36 11.30
C ALA A 51 8.54 8.86 12.73
N LEU A 52 9.54 8.33 13.40
CA LEU A 52 9.88 8.78 14.75
C LEU A 52 10.08 10.29 14.82
N GLY A 53 9.41 10.93 15.78
CA GLY A 53 9.42 12.38 15.98
C GLY A 53 8.68 13.19 14.91
N ARG A 54 8.00 12.54 13.95
CA ARG A 54 7.20 13.24 12.93
C ARG A 54 5.72 13.18 13.22
N GLU A 55 5.09 14.34 13.06
CA GLU A 55 3.66 14.49 13.15
C GLU A 55 3.00 14.23 11.79
N VAL A 56 1.92 13.45 11.78
CA VAL A 56 1.06 13.21 10.64
C VAL A 56 -0.40 13.38 11.03
N ARG A 57 -1.25 13.62 10.02
CA ARG A 57 -2.70 13.65 10.18
C ARG A 57 -3.26 12.25 9.94
N LEU A 58 -4.02 11.73 10.88
CA LEU A 58 -4.93 10.63 10.64
C LEU A 58 -6.16 11.15 9.87
N ARG A 59 -6.48 10.52 8.75
CA ARG A 59 -7.59 10.98 7.89
C ARG A 59 -8.90 11.10 8.69
N TYR A 60 -9.52 12.27 8.68
CA TYR A 60 -10.70 12.62 9.49
C TYR A 60 -10.51 12.59 11.02
N GLY A 61 -9.34 12.21 11.48
CA GLY A 61 -9.02 12.06 12.90
C GLY A 61 -8.19 13.21 13.45
N TYR A 62 -7.15 12.86 14.16
CA TYR A 62 -6.25 13.76 14.88
C TYR A 62 -4.87 13.82 14.25
N PHE A 63 -4.05 14.76 14.69
CA PHE A 63 -2.62 14.67 14.46
C PHE A 63 -1.99 13.73 15.48
N VAL A 64 -1.07 12.91 15.01
CA VAL A 64 -0.30 11.98 15.85
C VAL A 64 1.18 12.08 15.54
N THR A 65 1.99 11.94 16.59
CA THR A 65 3.45 11.92 16.48
C THR A 65 3.96 10.58 16.99
N ALA A 66 4.71 9.83 16.18
CA ALA A 66 5.35 8.60 16.63
C ALA A 66 6.47 8.91 17.62
N THR A 67 6.44 8.26 18.78
CA THR A 67 7.39 8.48 19.87
C THR A 67 8.32 7.30 20.11
N ASP A 68 7.84 6.08 19.83
CA ASP A 68 8.60 4.85 20.05
C ASP A 68 8.10 3.71 19.16
N ILE A 69 8.88 2.64 19.04
CA ILE A 69 8.55 1.42 18.33
C ILE A 69 8.84 0.19 19.17
N MET A 70 7.94 -0.79 19.10
CA MET A 70 8.14 -2.11 19.67
C MET A 70 8.51 -3.11 18.59
N ARG A 71 9.36 -4.08 18.97
CA ARG A 71 9.83 -5.13 18.06
C ARG A 71 9.66 -6.50 18.67
N ASP A 72 9.45 -7.47 17.82
CA ASP A 72 9.49 -8.88 18.22
C ASP A 72 10.94 -9.40 18.34
N THR A 73 11.06 -10.69 18.66
CA THR A 73 12.36 -11.37 18.80
C THR A 73 13.12 -11.51 17.48
N ALA A 74 12.45 -11.37 16.35
CA ALA A 74 13.04 -11.37 15.01
C ALA A 74 13.52 -9.97 14.57
N GLY A 75 13.21 -8.93 15.38
CA GLY A 75 13.53 -7.53 15.08
C GLY A 75 12.50 -6.81 14.21
N GLU A 76 11.38 -7.48 13.89
CA GLU A 76 10.29 -6.87 13.13
C GLU A 76 9.46 -5.92 14.00
N ILE A 77 9.06 -4.78 13.42
CA ILE A 77 8.23 -3.79 14.13
C ILE A 77 6.82 -4.36 14.27
N THR A 78 6.37 -4.51 15.51
CA THR A 78 5.04 -4.98 15.87
C THR A 78 4.10 -3.85 16.24
N GLU A 79 4.63 -2.79 16.89
CA GLU A 79 3.83 -1.65 17.33
C GLU A 79 4.59 -0.34 17.14
N ILE A 80 3.83 0.73 16.93
CA ILE A 80 4.33 2.10 16.87
C ILE A 80 3.56 2.89 17.91
N HIS A 81 4.26 3.39 18.93
CA HIS A 81 3.67 4.22 19.95
C HIS A 81 3.60 5.67 19.48
N CYS A 82 2.44 6.28 19.68
CA CYS A 82 2.19 7.65 19.27
C CYS A 82 1.56 8.47 20.40
N THR A 83 1.80 9.78 20.38
CA THR A 83 0.97 10.75 21.09
C THR A 83 0.02 11.41 20.10
N TYR A 84 -1.22 11.67 20.51
CA TYR A 84 -2.16 12.45 19.72
C TYR A 84 -2.33 13.85 20.29
N ASP A 85 -2.67 14.80 19.44
CA ASP A 85 -3.03 16.16 19.84
C ASP A 85 -4.56 16.31 19.87
N PRO A 86 -5.17 16.43 21.07
CA PRO A 86 -6.63 16.48 21.21
C PRO A 86 -7.27 17.72 20.57
N GLU A 87 -6.52 18.80 20.36
CA GLU A 87 -7.05 20.04 19.76
C GLU A 87 -7.17 19.97 18.25
N THR A 88 -6.65 18.89 17.61
CA THR A 88 -6.59 18.75 16.15
C THR A 88 -7.71 17.87 15.57
N LYS A 89 -8.80 17.67 16.30
CA LYS A 89 -9.95 16.87 15.85
C LYS A 89 -10.44 17.33 14.47
N GLY A 90 -10.65 16.37 13.56
CA GLY A 90 -11.04 16.66 12.18
C GLY A 90 -9.88 17.10 11.28
N GLY A 91 -8.65 17.13 11.80
CA GLY A 91 -7.44 17.37 11.01
C GLY A 91 -7.06 18.84 10.84
N TYR A 92 -7.46 19.69 11.75
CA TYR A 92 -7.05 21.10 11.82
C TYR A 92 -6.30 21.37 13.10
N ALA A 93 -5.24 22.15 13.02
CA ALA A 93 -4.49 22.61 14.18
C ALA A 93 -4.89 24.05 14.52
N PRO A 94 -5.30 24.37 15.77
CA PRO A 94 -5.70 25.73 16.18
C PRO A 94 -4.56 26.76 16.05
N ASP A 95 -3.32 26.32 16.19
CA ASP A 95 -2.11 27.13 16.01
C ASP A 95 -1.74 27.39 14.54
N GLY A 96 -2.53 26.86 13.60
CA GLY A 96 -2.33 27.06 12.15
C GLY A 96 -1.17 26.29 11.55
N ARG A 97 -0.50 25.38 12.31
CA ARG A 97 0.57 24.57 11.76
C ARG A 97 0.05 23.63 10.66
N LYS A 98 0.87 23.41 9.65
CA LYS A 98 0.53 22.59 8.49
C LYS A 98 1.28 21.25 8.55
N VAL A 99 0.55 20.16 8.69
CA VAL A 99 1.09 18.81 8.59
C VAL A 99 0.92 18.31 7.16
N ARG A 100 2.04 17.91 6.52
CA ARG A 100 2.04 17.49 5.10
C ARG A 100 1.55 16.07 4.89
N GLY A 101 1.77 15.20 5.88
CA GLY A 101 1.41 13.78 5.80
C GLY A 101 -0.03 13.56 6.23
N THR A 102 -0.83 12.89 5.41
CA THR A 102 -2.12 12.32 5.82
C THR A 102 -2.06 10.83 5.55
N ILE A 103 -2.37 10.02 6.55
CA ILE A 103 -2.38 8.55 6.46
C ILE A 103 -3.77 8.00 6.75
N HIS A 104 -4.09 6.88 6.14
CA HIS A 104 -5.29 6.10 6.45
C HIS A 104 -5.06 5.26 7.71
N TRP A 105 -6.14 4.95 8.40
CA TRP A 105 -6.11 4.17 9.64
C TRP A 105 -7.47 3.47 9.84
N VAL A 106 -7.47 2.40 10.63
CA VAL A 106 -8.68 1.66 11.02
C VAL A 106 -8.58 1.31 12.50
N SER A 107 -9.62 1.59 13.29
CA SER A 107 -9.67 1.23 14.72
C SER A 107 -9.45 -0.28 14.89
N ALA A 108 -8.45 -0.68 15.67
CA ALA A 108 -8.14 -2.10 15.87
C ALA A 108 -9.28 -2.86 16.55
N GLN A 109 -9.96 -2.20 17.48
CA GLN A 109 -11.08 -2.77 18.22
C GLN A 109 -12.33 -3.02 17.35
N HIS A 110 -12.48 -2.24 16.26
CA HIS A 110 -13.71 -2.25 15.45
C HIS A 110 -13.46 -2.73 14.02
N ALA A 111 -12.22 -2.98 13.65
CA ALA A 111 -11.87 -3.47 12.32
C ALA A 111 -12.56 -4.79 12.00
N ILE A 112 -12.89 -4.99 10.73
CA ILE A 112 -13.38 -6.25 10.21
C ILE A 112 -12.34 -6.89 9.30
N GLY A 113 -12.13 -8.19 9.47
CA GLY A 113 -11.20 -8.96 8.64
C GLY A 113 -11.75 -9.18 7.24
N ALA A 114 -10.86 -9.19 6.25
CA ALA A 114 -11.22 -9.50 4.88
C ALA A 114 -10.06 -10.16 4.12
N GLU A 115 -10.39 -10.82 3.02
CA GLU A 115 -9.44 -11.26 2.01
C GLU A 115 -9.35 -10.22 0.89
N VAL A 116 -8.15 -9.90 0.45
CA VAL A 116 -7.91 -9.06 -0.72
C VAL A 116 -7.09 -9.82 -1.74
N ARG A 117 -7.58 -9.85 -2.98
CA ARG A 117 -6.94 -10.47 -4.14
C ARG A 117 -6.39 -9.39 -5.07
N ILE A 118 -5.11 -9.51 -5.39
CA ILE A 118 -4.40 -8.59 -6.27
C ILE A 118 -3.91 -9.38 -7.48
N TYR A 119 -4.40 -9.03 -8.65
CA TYR A 119 -4.04 -9.69 -9.90
C TYR A 119 -2.92 -8.94 -10.61
N ASP A 120 -2.00 -9.69 -11.19
CA ASP A 120 -0.97 -9.24 -12.10
C ASP A 120 -1.11 -9.99 -13.45
N ARG A 121 -0.18 -9.77 -14.36
CA ARG A 121 -0.14 -10.45 -15.66
C ARG A 121 -0.02 -11.96 -15.45
N LEU A 122 -0.84 -12.69 -16.19
CA LEU A 122 -0.80 -14.16 -16.16
C LEU A 122 0.51 -14.72 -16.72
N PHE A 123 1.13 -14.01 -17.68
CA PHE A 123 2.38 -14.45 -18.32
C PHE A 123 3.50 -13.45 -18.12
N THR A 124 4.72 -13.97 -18.01
CA THR A 124 5.96 -13.19 -17.86
C THR A 124 6.41 -12.52 -19.15
N VAL A 125 5.85 -12.96 -20.33
CA VAL A 125 6.16 -12.43 -21.65
C VAL A 125 4.90 -11.96 -22.38
N PRO A 126 4.99 -10.99 -23.29
CA PRO A 126 3.82 -10.47 -24.01
C PRO A 126 3.17 -11.49 -24.97
N ASN A 127 3.97 -12.40 -25.55
CA ASN A 127 3.50 -13.43 -26.47
C ASN A 127 3.99 -14.82 -26.02
N PRO A 128 3.26 -15.50 -25.14
CA PRO A 128 3.67 -16.81 -24.63
C PRO A 128 3.55 -17.93 -25.67
N MET A 129 2.77 -17.73 -26.75
CA MET A 129 2.62 -18.72 -27.84
C MET A 129 3.70 -18.59 -28.91
N GLY A 130 4.42 -17.47 -28.98
CA GLY A 130 5.55 -17.22 -29.89
C GLY A 130 6.91 -17.35 -29.23
N GLY A 131 7.04 -18.22 -28.23
CA GLY A 131 8.24 -18.40 -27.42
C GLY A 131 9.40 -19.08 -28.15
N GLU A 132 10.49 -19.29 -27.40
CA GLU A 132 11.66 -20.02 -27.87
C GLU A 132 11.32 -21.49 -28.18
N ASP A 133 12.04 -22.09 -29.11
CA ASP A 133 11.85 -23.50 -29.49
C ASP A 133 11.95 -24.41 -28.25
N GLY A 134 10.95 -25.29 -28.11
CA GLY A 134 10.85 -26.24 -27.00
C GLY A 134 10.14 -25.73 -25.75
N LYS A 135 9.73 -24.46 -25.71
CA LYS A 135 8.90 -23.90 -24.62
C LYS A 135 7.43 -23.81 -25.02
N THR A 136 6.57 -24.00 -24.04
CA THR A 136 5.11 -23.84 -24.16
C THR A 136 4.67 -22.61 -23.39
N PHE A 137 3.39 -22.19 -23.54
CA PHE A 137 2.85 -21.09 -22.75
C PHE A 137 2.92 -21.33 -21.23
N ILE A 138 2.96 -22.60 -20.79
CA ILE A 138 3.05 -22.99 -19.39
C ILE A 138 4.38 -22.51 -18.78
N ASP A 139 5.47 -22.55 -19.56
CA ASP A 139 6.80 -22.13 -19.12
C ASP A 139 6.90 -20.62 -18.86
N TYR A 140 5.91 -19.87 -19.34
CA TYR A 140 5.81 -18.42 -19.19
C TYR A 140 4.75 -17.98 -18.18
N ILE A 141 4.12 -18.93 -17.44
CA ILE A 141 3.15 -18.57 -16.39
C ILE A 141 3.87 -17.77 -15.31
N ASN A 142 3.27 -16.65 -14.94
CA ASN A 142 3.70 -15.87 -13.79
C ASN A 142 3.13 -16.48 -12.52
N ALA A 143 3.99 -17.09 -11.70
CA ALA A 143 3.58 -17.70 -10.43
C ALA A 143 2.96 -16.67 -9.47
N ASP A 144 3.36 -15.41 -9.57
CA ASP A 144 2.87 -14.30 -8.75
C ASP A 144 1.71 -13.52 -9.42
N SER A 145 1.04 -14.14 -10.42
CA SER A 145 -0.10 -13.51 -11.12
C SER A 145 -1.31 -13.23 -10.21
N LEU A 146 -1.40 -13.91 -9.08
CA LEU A 146 -2.41 -13.70 -8.04
C LEU A 146 -1.72 -13.66 -6.68
N THR A 147 -1.83 -12.52 -6.01
CA THR A 147 -1.42 -12.37 -4.60
C THR A 147 -2.67 -12.25 -3.75
N THR A 148 -2.80 -13.10 -2.74
CA THR A 148 -3.91 -13.09 -1.80
C THR A 148 -3.42 -12.67 -0.42
N ASN A 149 -4.04 -11.61 0.14
CA ASN A 149 -3.83 -11.19 1.52
C ASN A 149 -5.10 -11.48 2.33
N LYS A 150 -4.99 -12.37 3.32
CA LYS A 150 -6.11 -12.81 4.19
C LYS A 150 -6.15 -12.08 5.54
N SER A 151 -5.22 -11.17 5.78
CA SER A 151 -5.07 -10.47 7.07
C SER A 151 -5.41 -8.98 6.95
N VAL A 152 -6.20 -8.61 5.94
CA VAL A 152 -6.58 -7.20 5.72
C VAL A 152 -7.60 -6.79 6.76
N GLN A 153 -7.42 -5.58 7.31
CA GLN A 153 -8.31 -4.97 8.27
C GLN A 153 -9.02 -3.78 7.63
N LEU A 154 -10.34 -3.79 7.67
CA LEU A 154 -11.20 -2.80 7.01
C LEU A 154 -12.03 -2.01 8.00
N GLU A 155 -12.50 -0.83 7.56
CA GLU A 155 -13.48 -0.06 8.31
C GLU A 155 -14.76 -0.89 8.53
N PRO A 156 -15.38 -0.80 9.72
CA PRO A 156 -16.62 -1.54 10.01
C PRO A 156 -17.81 -1.12 9.13
N SER A 157 -17.74 0.05 8.47
CA SER A 157 -18.72 0.52 7.50
C SER A 157 -18.88 -0.40 6.28
N LEU A 158 -17.90 -1.26 6.02
CA LEU A 158 -17.95 -2.27 4.95
C LEU A 158 -18.67 -3.55 5.35
N LYS A 159 -19.10 -3.67 6.62
CA LYS A 159 -19.90 -4.80 7.05
C LYS A 159 -21.21 -4.87 6.28
N GLY A 160 -21.46 -6.01 5.64
CA GLY A 160 -22.63 -6.21 4.80
C GLY A 160 -22.49 -5.73 3.35
N ALA A 161 -21.28 -5.37 2.91
CA ALA A 161 -21.00 -5.12 1.50
C ALA A 161 -21.34 -6.34 0.65
N ARG A 162 -21.96 -6.12 -0.53
CA ARG A 162 -22.51 -7.17 -1.40
C ARG A 162 -21.66 -7.40 -2.64
N PRO A 163 -21.62 -8.61 -3.18
CA PRO A 163 -20.95 -8.89 -4.44
C PRO A 163 -21.30 -7.91 -5.54
N GLY A 164 -20.27 -7.38 -6.22
CA GLY A 164 -20.41 -6.38 -7.28
C GLY A 164 -20.36 -4.93 -6.82
N GLU A 165 -20.48 -4.63 -5.53
CA GLU A 165 -20.26 -3.27 -5.01
C GLU A 165 -18.80 -2.88 -5.13
N ARG A 166 -18.56 -1.58 -5.36
CA ARG A 166 -17.23 -1.02 -5.63
C ARG A 166 -16.85 0.02 -4.59
N PHE A 167 -15.60 -0.06 -4.14
CA PHE A 167 -15.04 0.83 -3.13
C PHE A 167 -13.68 1.32 -3.54
N GLN A 168 -13.34 2.53 -3.15
CA GLN A 168 -11.99 3.04 -3.21
C GLN A 168 -11.33 2.83 -1.85
N PHE A 169 -10.31 1.98 -1.79
CA PHE A 169 -9.42 1.92 -0.64
C PHE A 169 -8.37 3.02 -0.80
N GLU A 170 -8.37 3.95 0.12
CA GLU A 170 -7.59 5.18 0.02
C GLU A 170 -6.12 4.89 -0.33
N ARG A 171 -5.63 5.50 -1.40
CA ARG A 171 -4.26 5.33 -1.95
C ARG A 171 -3.93 3.92 -2.46
N MET A 172 -4.75 2.91 -2.20
CA MET A 172 -4.51 1.52 -2.60
C MET A 172 -5.09 1.18 -3.97
N GLY A 173 -6.22 1.76 -4.32
CA GLY A 173 -6.90 1.51 -5.58
C GLY A 173 -8.41 1.39 -5.45
N TYR A 174 -9.02 0.93 -6.53
CA TYR A 174 -10.43 0.59 -6.58
C TYR A 174 -10.60 -0.92 -6.45
N PHE A 175 -11.58 -1.31 -5.65
CA PHE A 175 -11.85 -2.70 -5.34
C PHE A 175 -13.32 -3.02 -5.57
N ILE A 176 -13.59 -4.25 -5.95
CA ILE A 176 -14.94 -4.80 -6.12
C ILE A 176 -15.10 -5.97 -5.15
N VAL A 177 -16.27 -6.06 -4.54
CA VAL A 177 -16.62 -7.23 -3.71
C VAL A 177 -16.78 -8.44 -4.63
N ASP A 178 -16.03 -9.50 -4.34
CA ASP A 178 -16.05 -10.76 -5.10
C ASP A 178 -17.31 -11.57 -4.83
N ALA A 179 -17.71 -12.41 -5.81
CA ALA A 179 -18.83 -13.34 -5.67
C ALA A 179 -18.61 -14.40 -4.57
N ASP A 180 -17.36 -14.67 -4.22
CA ASP A 180 -17.00 -15.59 -3.13
C ASP A 180 -17.28 -15.00 -1.73
N SER A 181 -17.66 -13.70 -1.63
CA SER A 181 -17.93 -13.06 -0.35
C SER A 181 -19.18 -13.64 0.32
N THR A 182 -19.07 -13.80 1.63
CA THR A 182 -20.19 -14.12 2.53
C THR A 182 -20.36 -13.02 3.58
N ASP A 183 -21.45 -13.08 4.37
CA ASP A 183 -21.67 -12.11 5.46
C ASP A 183 -20.58 -12.19 6.55
N GLU A 184 -19.92 -13.37 6.72
CA GLU A 184 -18.82 -13.57 7.68
C GLU A 184 -17.42 -13.37 7.08
N ALA A 185 -17.28 -13.47 5.75
CA ALA A 185 -15.99 -13.46 5.06
C ALA A 185 -16.05 -12.62 3.78
N LEU A 186 -15.64 -11.37 3.90
CA LEU A 186 -15.58 -10.47 2.75
C LEU A 186 -14.32 -10.76 1.90
N VAL A 187 -14.50 -10.80 0.59
CA VAL A 187 -13.43 -10.93 -0.40
C VAL A 187 -13.49 -9.76 -1.36
N PHE A 188 -12.36 -9.10 -1.58
CA PHE A 188 -12.23 -7.96 -2.48
C PHE A 188 -11.20 -8.23 -3.57
N ASN A 189 -11.54 -7.90 -4.81
CA ASN A 189 -10.62 -7.89 -5.93
C ASN A 189 -10.20 -6.48 -6.26
N ARG A 190 -8.88 -6.20 -6.35
CA ARG A 190 -8.41 -4.92 -6.86
C ARG A 190 -8.64 -4.85 -8.37
N THR A 191 -9.41 -3.85 -8.81
CA THR A 191 -9.72 -3.64 -10.23
C THR A 191 -8.76 -2.67 -10.89
N VAL A 192 -8.45 -1.53 -10.24
CA VAL A 192 -7.59 -0.48 -10.77
C VAL A 192 -6.71 0.09 -9.66
N THR A 193 -5.46 0.40 -9.98
CA THR A 193 -4.57 1.17 -9.10
C THR A 193 -4.83 2.66 -9.25
N LEU A 194 -4.64 3.47 -8.19
CA LEU A 194 -4.78 4.94 -8.26
C LEU A 194 -3.66 5.62 -9.06
N ARG A 195 -2.56 4.93 -9.31
CA ARG A 195 -1.46 5.40 -10.16
C ARG A 195 -1.14 4.32 -11.15
N ASP A 196 -0.87 4.71 -12.38
CA ASP A 196 -0.31 3.81 -13.37
C ASP A 196 1.11 3.41 -12.95
N ASN A 197 1.17 2.42 -12.07
CA ASN A 197 2.44 1.85 -11.63
C ASN A 197 3.12 1.07 -12.78
N TRP A 198 2.36 0.66 -13.80
CA TRP A 198 2.88 -0.09 -14.93
C TRP A 198 3.84 0.73 -15.77
N ALA A 199 3.49 1.95 -16.16
CA ALA A 199 4.39 2.83 -16.90
C ALA A 199 5.70 3.08 -16.15
N ARG A 200 5.64 3.17 -14.81
CA ARG A 200 6.83 3.30 -13.96
C ARG A 200 7.66 2.02 -13.92
N ILE A 201 7.03 0.87 -13.74
CA ILE A 201 7.69 -0.46 -13.72
C ILE A 201 8.31 -0.76 -15.07
N GLU A 202 7.61 -0.53 -16.17
CA GLU A 202 8.14 -0.72 -17.52
C GLU A 202 9.32 0.20 -17.82
N LYS A 203 9.24 1.45 -17.42
CA LYS A 203 10.36 2.40 -17.55
C LYS A 203 11.57 1.98 -16.71
N GLN A 204 11.36 1.44 -15.52
CA GLN A 204 12.42 0.92 -14.67
C GLN A 204 13.05 -0.35 -15.28
N ARG A 205 12.25 -1.32 -15.71
CA ARG A 205 12.72 -2.54 -16.40
C ARG A 205 13.47 -2.21 -17.69
N ALA A 206 12.98 -1.25 -18.48
CA ALA A 206 13.67 -0.79 -19.67
C ALA A 206 15.03 -0.17 -19.36
N ARG A 207 15.15 0.60 -18.28
CA ARG A 207 16.43 1.14 -17.81
C ARG A 207 17.39 0.04 -17.36
N GLU A 208 16.94 -0.88 -16.55
CA GLU A 208 17.74 -2.02 -16.07
C GLU A 208 18.27 -2.85 -17.24
N LYS A 209 17.41 -3.17 -18.21
CA LYS A 209 17.79 -3.88 -19.44
C LYS A 209 18.80 -3.10 -20.29
N MET A 210 18.65 -1.78 -20.38
CA MET A 210 19.63 -0.94 -21.07
C MET A 210 20.98 -0.90 -20.36
N GLU A 211 21.00 -0.83 -19.04
CA GLU A 211 22.22 -0.86 -18.24
C GLU A 211 22.93 -2.21 -18.34
N GLU A 212 22.19 -3.31 -18.27
CA GLU A 212 22.72 -4.66 -18.44
C GLU A 212 23.35 -4.84 -19.83
N ASN A 213 22.64 -4.43 -20.89
CA ASN A 213 23.17 -4.45 -22.25
C ASN A 213 24.43 -3.57 -22.40
N ARG A 214 24.47 -2.42 -21.71
CA ARG A 214 25.63 -1.54 -21.70
C ARG A 214 26.84 -2.20 -21.02
N ARG A 215 26.61 -2.86 -19.86
CA ARG A 215 27.65 -3.62 -19.13
C ARG A 215 28.16 -4.75 -19.98
N ARG A 216 27.29 -5.54 -20.62
CA ARG A 216 27.67 -6.64 -21.52
C ARG A 216 28.53 -6.15 -22.67
N LYS A 217 28.13 -5.09 -23.37
CA LYS A 217 28.93 -4.50 -24.46
C LYS A 217 30.30 -3.96 -23.99
N GLN A 218 30.38 -3.42 -22.78
CA GLN A 218 31.64 -2.95 -22.23
C GLN A 218 32.58 -4.13 -21.89
N GLU A 219 32.02 -5.21 -21.35
CA GLU A 219 32.76 -6.40 -21.02
C GLU A 219 33.30 -7.12 -22.28
N GLU A 220 32.47 -7.24 -23.33
CA GLU A 220 32.87 -7.75 -24.63
C GLU A 220 34.03 -6.94 -25.25
N LYS A 221 33.90 -5.60 -25.21
CA LYS A 221 35.02 -4.73 -25.68
C LYS A 221 36.29 -4.87 -24.86
N ARG A 222 36.15 -5.11 -23.55
CA ARG A 222 37.31 -5.35 -22.67
C ARG A 222 37.98 -6.67 -23.01
N LYS A 223 37.22 -7.75 -23.18
CA LYS A 223 37.71 -9.07 -23.59
C LYS A 223 38.41 -9.03 -24.98
N GLN A 224 37.83 -8.31 -25.94
CA GLN A 224 38.44 -8.13 -27.26
C GLN A 224 39.77 -7.38 -27.20
N LYS A 225 39.89 -6.32 -26.37
CA LYS A 225 41.12 -5.59 -26.18
C LYS A 225 42.22 -6.44 -25.49
N GLU A 226 41.84 -7.26 -24.52
CA GLU A 226 42.76 -8.17 -23.83
C GLU A 226 43.28 -9.27 -24.77
N MET A 227 42.37 -9.81 -25.60
CA MET A 227 42.80 -10.80 -26.62
C MET A 227 43.72 -10.22 -27.72
N ALA A 228 43.43 -8.96 -28.11
CA ALA A 228 44.31 -8.27 -29.07
C ALA A 228 45.71 -7.95 -28.51
N LYS A 229 45.82 -7.70 -27.20
CA LYS A 229 47.12 -7.50 -26.50
C LYS A 229 47.93 -8.80 -26.34
N LYS A 230 47.26 -9.96 -26.23
CA LYS A 230 47.94 -11.26 -26.10
C LYS A 230 48.43 -11.84 -27.46
N LYS A 231 48.01 -11.24 -28.56
CA LYS A 231 48.46 -11.64 -29.93
C LYS A 231 49.55 -10.77 -30.48
N LYS A 232 50.00 -9.76 -29.76
CA LYS A 232 51.22 -8.97 -30.02
C LYS A 232 52.33 -9.41 -29.06
#